data_a5fe63ca1e02da51ce9181528e838e9c
#
_entry.id   a5fe63ca1e02da51ce9181528e838e9c
#
_cell.length_a   1.000
_cell.length_b   1.000
_cell.length_c   1.000
_cell.angle_alpha   90.00
_cell.angle_beta   90.00
_cell.angle_gamma   90.00
#
_symmetry.space_group_name_H-M   'P 1'
#
loop_
_entity.id
_entity.type
_entity.pdbx_description
1 polymer ?
#
loop_
_entity_poly.entity_id
_entity_poly.type
_entity_poly.pdbx_seq_one_letter_code
_entity_poly.pdbx_strand_id
1 'polypeptide(L)'
;MSQLIRLADRRPVARHLFFTRAELNLLLSLYSRRVAAGEWRDYAIDHRPGLAMFSVFKHSYARPAFVITKYLSRERNIGYRVLSEGRRIKQSKDLAAMLSVIERQLRVVSGM
;
A
#
# COMPACT_ATOMS: atom_id res chain seq x y z
N MET A 1 -29.60 21.21 -2.09
CA MET A 1 -29.12 21.16 -1.91
C MET A 1 -28.46 20.97 -1.72
N SER A 2 -28.21 20.86 -1.73
CA SER A 2 -27.55 20.54 -1.57
C SER A 2 -26.84 20.84 -0.84
N GLN A 3 -26.67 21.37 -0.43
CA GLN A 3 -25.94 21.79 0.28
C GLN A 3 -25.92 21.65 1.57
N LEU A 4 -26.72 21.61 2.17
CA LEU A 4 -26.86 21.50 3.40
C LEU A 4 -26.40 20.27 3.76
N ILE A 5 -26.54 19.47 3.03
CA ILE A 5 -26.03 18.28 3.19
C ILE A 5 -24.70 18.42 3.47
N ARG A 6 -24.17 19.39 3.03
CA ARG A 6 -22.91 19.65 3.24
C ARG A 6 -22.51 19.72 4.57
N LEU A 7 -23.30 19.97 5.45
CA LEU A 7 -22.96 20.03 6.81
C LEU A 7 -22.48 18.71 7.24
N ALA A 8 -23.17 17.72 6.86
CA ALA A 8 -22.82 16.40 7.26
C ALA A 8 -21.51 16.10 6.61
N ASP A 9 -21.38 16.59 5.42
CA ASP A 9 -20.17 16.33 4.73
C ASP A 9 -19.01 16.98 5.35
N ARG A 10 -19.27 17.93 6.20
CA ARG A 10 -18.20 18.61 6.79
C ARG A 10 -17.73 17.89 7.97
N ARG A 11 -18.33 16.85 8.39
CA ARG A 11 -17.87 16.12 9.49
C ARG A 11 -16.49 15.70 9.14
N PRO A 12 -15.62 15.50 10.08
CA PRO A 12 -14.27 15.11 9.83
C PRO A 12 -14.24 13.68 9.39
N VAL A 13 -14.91 13.41 8.32
CA VAL A 13 -14.94 12.10 7.80
C VAL A 13 -13.67 11.91 7.05
N ALA A 14 -13.20 10.74 6.99
CA ALA A 14 -11.99 10.45 6.30
C ALA A 14 -12.15 10.79 4.84
N ARG A 15 -11.19 11.44 4.29
CA ARG A 15 -11.19 11.74 2.90
C ARG A 15 -10.43 10.64 2.25
N HIS A 16 -10.56 10.51 0.94
CA HIS A 16 -9.78 9.55 0.21
C HIS A 16 -8.32 9.89 0.39
N LEU A 17 -7.51 8.91 0.63
CA LEU A 17 -6.11 9.08 0.84
C LEU A 17 -5.41 8.55 -0.40
N PHE A 18 -4.42 9.26 -0.88
CA PHE A 18 -3.71 8.86 -2.08
C PHE A 18 -2.23 8.72 -1.81
N PHE A 19 -1.56 7.89 -2.58
CA PHE A 19 -0.12 7.86 -2.52
C PHE A 19 0.40 9.12 -3.21
N THR A 20 1.43 9.71 -2.66
CA THR A 20 2.07 10.87 -3.29
C THR A 20 2.90 10.37 -4.46
N ARG A 21 3.35 11.29 -5.29
CA ARG A 21 4.20 10.92 -6.41
C ARG A 21 5.47 10.24 -5.93
N ALA A 22 6.07 10.75 -4.87
CA ALA A 22 7.30 10.15 -4.32
C ALA A 22 7.03 8.73 -3.85
N GLU A 23 5.88 8.52 -3.20
CA GLU A 23 5.52 7.20 -2.73
C GLU A 23 5.29 6.25 -3.89
N LEU A 24 4.59 6.72 -4.92
CA LEU A 24 4.36 5.89 -6.09
C LEU A 24 5.66 5.54 -6.79
N ASN A 25 6.61 6.47 -6.82
CA ASN A 25 7.90 6.18 -7.43
C ASN A 25 8.62 5.06 -6.68
N LEU A 26 8.54 5.06 -5.36
CA LEU A 26 9.17 4.01 -4.57
C LEU A 26 8.47 2.68 -4.81
N LEU A 27 7.14 2.69 -4.81
CA LEU A 27 6.37 1.47 -4.99
C LEU A 27 6.58 0.88 -6.38
N LEU A 28 6.54 1.72 -7.40
CA LEU A 28 6.70 1.25 -8.77
C LEU A 28 8.12 0.83 -9.07
N SER A 29 9.10 1.44 -8.42
CA SER A 29 10.48 1.02 -8.59
C SER A 29 10.66 -0.38 -8.02
N LEU A 30 10.12 -0.63 -6.84
CA LEU A 30 10.20 -1.95 -6.26
C LEU A 30 9.46 -2.95 -7.16
N TYR A 31 8.28 -2.59 -7.62
CA TYR A 31 7.48 -3.45 -8.48
C TYR A 31 8.28 -3.82 -9.74
N SER A 32 8.90 -2.83 -10.37
CA SER A 32 9.66 -3.08 -11.58
C SER A 32 10.82 -4.04 -11.36
N ARG A 33 11.50 -3.88 -10.24
CA ARG A 33 12.62 -4.78 -9.94
C ARG A 33 12.14 -6.21 -9.72
N ARG A 34 10.98 -6.37 -9.11
CA ARG A 34 10.47 -7.72 -8.84
C ARG A 34 9.86 -8.34 -10.10
N VAL A 35 9.34 -7.53 -11.00
CA VAL A 35 8.86 -8.02 -12.29
C VAL A 35 10.05 -8.49 -13.12
N ALA A 36 11.14 -7.71 -13.11
CA ALA A 36 12.34 -8.08 -13.84
C ALA A 36 12.93 -9.39 -13.29
N ALA A 37 12.75 -9.64 -12.01
CA ALA A 37 13.22 -10.87 -11.40
C ALA A 37 12.25 -12.04 -11.61
N GLY A 38 11.13 -11.81 -12.27
CA GLY A 38 10.14 -12.85 -12.53
C GLY A 38 9.26 -13.18 -11.35
N GLU A 39 9.26 -12.35 -10.33
CA GLU A 39 8.51 -12.64 -9.11
C GLU A 39 7.10 -12.09 -9.08
N TRP A 40 6.89 -10.93 -9.66
CA TRP A 40 5.57 -10.31 -9.66
C TRP A 40 5.09 -10.12 -11.08
N ARG A 41 3.79 -10.14 -11.27
CA ARG A 41 3.21 -10.01 -12.58
C ARG A 41 2.26 -8.86 -12.75
N ASP A 42 1.64 -8.42 -11.68
CA ASP A 42 0.61 -7.41 -11.78
C ASP A 42 0.50 -6.63 -10.49
N TYR A 43 -0.11 -5.46 -10.56
CA TYR A 43 -0.38 -4.68 -9.38
C TYR A 43 -1.71 -3.98 -9.53
N ALA A 44 -2.27 -3.53 -8.42
CA ALA A 44 -3.50 -2.77 -8.41
C ALA A 44 -3.38 -1.69 -7.34
N ILE A 45 -3.95 -0.53 -7.62
CA ILE A 45 -3.99 0.56 -6.65
C ILE A 45 -5.44 0.84 -6.34
N ASP A 46 -5.76 0.95 -5.07
CA ASP A 46 -7.11 1.22 -4.64
C ASP A 46 -7.09 2.33 -3.60
N HIS A 47 -8.07 3.21 -3.64
CA HIS A 47 -8.16 4.32 -2.71
C HIS A 47 -9.51 4.29 -2.02
N ARG A 48 -9.51 4.38 -0.71
CA ARG A 48 -10.71 4.42 0.08
C ARG A 48 -10.57 5.49 1.14
N PRO A 49 -11.66 5.89 1.79
CA PRO A 49 -11.55 6.88 2.83
C PRO A 49 -10.54 6.41 3.88
N GLY A 50 -9.50 7.20 4.08
CA GLY A 50 -8.47 6.88 5.06
C GLY A 50 -7.50 5.77 4.70
N LEU A 51 -7.60 5.24 3.48
CA LEU A 51 -6.73 4.14 3.06
C LEU A 51 -6.31 4.27 1.60
N ALA A 52 -5.06 3.94 1.34
CA ALA A 52 -4.60 3.76 -0.03
C ALA A 52 -3.85 2.44 -0.04
N MET A 53 -4.13 1.59 -1.01
CA MET A 53 -3.54 0.26 -1.05
C MET A 53 -2.86 -0.01 -2.37
N PHE A 54 -1.70 -0.62 -2.30
CA PHE A 54 -0.95 -1.02 -3.47
C PHE A 54 -0.76 -2.53 -3.33
N SER A 55 -1.42 -3.29 -4.17
CA SER A 55 -1.38 -4.75 -4.11
C SER A 55 -0.53 -5.29 -5.23
N VAL A 56 0.30 -6.29 -4.96
CA VAL A 56 1.11 -6.92 -6.00
C VAL A 56 0.76 -8.40 -6.07
N PHE A 57 0.79 -8.93 -7.26
CA PHE A 57 0.36 -10.29 -7.54
C PHE A 57 1.43 -11.10 -8.26
N LYS A 58 1.57 -12.35 -7.87
CA LYS A 58 2.46 -13.26 -8.57
C LYS A 58 1.75 -13.82 -9.79
N HIS A 59 0.45 -13.94 -9.72
CA HIS A 59 -0.35 -14.48 -10.81
C HIS A 59 -1.61 -13.64 -10.97
N SER A 60 -2.15 -13.61 -12.16
CA SER A 60 -3.28 -12.74 -12.49
C SER A 60 -4.53 -13.00 -11.66
N TYR A 61 -4.77 -14.23 -11.27
CA TYR A 61 -5.98 -14.54 -10.52
C TYR A 61 -5.73 -14.95 -9.09
N ALA A 62 -4.52 -14.72 -8.61
CA ALA A 62 -4.19 -15.14 -7.27
C ALA A 62 -4.54 -14.06 -6.26
N ARG A 63 -4.43 -14.40 -5.00
CA ARG A 63 -4.53 -13.41 -3.96
C ARG A 63 -3.27 -12.56 -4.04
N PRO A 64 -3.31 -11.34 -3.56
CA PRO A 64 -2.12 -10.51 -3.55
C PRO A 64 -1.01 -11.17 -2.74
N ALA A 65 0.20 -11.14 -3.26
CA ALA A 65 1.34 -11.62 -2.52
C ALA A 65 1.67 -10.66 -1.39
N PHE A 66 1.55 -9.36 -1.66
CA PHE A 66 1.75 -8.32 -0.65
C PHE A 66 0.75 -7.22 -0.88
N VAL A 67 0.33 -6.57 0.19
CA VAL A 67 -0.49 -5.37 0.11
C VAL A 67 0.19 -4.33 0.97
N ILE A 68 0.57 -3.21 0.36
CA ILE A 68 1.16 -2.09 1.09
C ILE A 68 0.05 -1.08 1.29
N THR A 69 -0.28 -0.80 2.53
CA THR A 69 -1.36 0.11 2.87
C THR A 69 -0.82 1.38 3.51
N LYS A 70 -1.28 2.51 2.99
CA LYS A 70 -1.03 3.79 3.60
C LYS A 70 -2.34 4.11 4.32
N TYR A 71 -2.27 4.48 5.59
CA TYR A 71 -3.49 4.75 6.33
C TYR A 71 -3.37 5.99 7.21
N LEU A 72 -4.53 6.52 7.56
CA LEU A 72 -4.60 7.67 8.44
C LEU A 72 -5.07 7.15 9.79
N SER A 73 -4.28 7.35 10.83
CA SER A 73 -4.63 6.87 12.15
C SER A 73 -5.67 7.77 12.79
N ARG A 74 -6.16 7.36 13.95
CA ARG A 74 -7.12 8.17 14.66
C ARG A 74 -6.53 9.52 15.06
N GLU A 75 -5.24 9.55 15.34
CA GLU A 75 -4.57 10.78 15.67
C GLU A 75 -4.24 11.59 14.43
N ARG A 76 -4.72 11.15 13.27
CA ARG A 76 -4.50 11.81 12.00
C ARG A 76 -3.05 11.81 11.55
N ASN A 77 -2.34 10.79 11.92
CA ASN A 77 -0.98 10.59 11.47
C ASN A 77 -0.97 9.54 10.37
N ILE A 78 -0.08 9.72 9.41
CA ILE A 78 0.05 8.77 8.33
C ILE A 78 0.93 7.60 8.77
N GLY A 79 0.49 6.40 8.48
CA GLY A 79 1.29 5.22 8.72
C GLY A 79 1.23 4.31 7.52
N TYR A 80 2.09 3.32 7.51
CA TYR A 80 2.15 2.33 6.43
C TYR A 80 2.21 0.94 7.05
N ARG A 81 1.64 -0.02 6.33
CA ARG A 81 1.68 -1.40 6.82
C ARG A 81 1.79 -2.32 5.62
N VAL A 82 2.49 -3.42 5.82
CA VAL A 82 2.63 -4.44 4.79
C VAL A 82 1.93 -5.69 5.26
N LEU A 83 1.11 -6.25 4.40
CA LEU A 83 0.46 -7.52 4.66
C LEU A 83 0.97 -8.51 3.63
N SER A 84 1.17 -9.73 4.04
CA SER A 84 1.55 -10.79 3.13
C SER A 84 0.60 -11.94 3.38
N GLU A 85 -0.15 -12.31 2.36
CA GLU A 85 -1.13 -13.38 2.47
C GLU A 85 -2.07 -13.19 3.66
N GLY A 86 -2.52 -11.96 3.82
CA GLY A 86 -3.48 -11.62 4.86
C GLY A 86 -2.86 -11.40 6.23
N ARG A 87 -1.57 -11.62 6.39
CA ARG A 87 -0.91 -11.40 7.67
C ARG A 87 -0.12 -10.13 7.68
N ARG A 88 -0.21 -9.39 8.76
CA ARG A 88 0.57 -8.17 8.89
C ARG A 88 2.02 -8.53 9.16
N ILE A 89 2.90 -8.04 8.32
CA ILE A 89 4.32 -8.28 8.49
C ILE A 89 4.98 -7.14 9.24
N LYS A 90 4.65 -5.93 8.90
CA LYS A 90 5.30 -4.77 9.49
C LYS A 90 4.42 -3.54 9.44
N GLN A 91 4.66 -2.62 10.33
CA GLN A 91 3.95 -1.37 10.37
C GLN A 91 4.98 -0.31 10.73
N SER A 92 4.93 0.83 10.07
CA SER A 92 5.92 1.87 10.26
C SER A 92 5.38 3.20 9.77
N LYS A 93 6.04 4.28 10.14
CA LYS A 93 5.71 5.58 9.62
C LYS A 93 6.56 5.89 8.39
N ASP A 94 7.44 4.99 8.01
CA ASP A 94 8.38 5.21 6.93
C ASP A 94 8.15 4.17 5.83
N LEU A 95 7.69 4.63 4.66
CA LEU A 95 7.41 3.72 3.56
C LEU A 95 8.67 3.01 3.08
N ALA A 96 9.78 3.72 3.00
CA ALA A 96 11.01 3.10 2.53
C ALA A 96 11.42 1.94 3.42
N ALA A 97 11.21 2.08 4.73
CA ALA A 97 11.51 0.99 5.66
C ALA A 97 10.61 -0.20 5.40
N MET A 98 9.35 0.05 5.05
CA MET A 98 8.42 -1.03 4.76
C MET A 98 8.86 -1.79 3.54
N LEU A 99 9.26 -1.06 2.50
CA LEU A 99 9.67 -1.70 1.26
C LEU A 99 10.94 -2.51 1.43
N SER A 100 11.80 -2.07 2.34
CA SER A 100 13.02 -2.82 2.63
C SER A 100 12.69 -4.19 3.24
N VAL A 101 11.63 -4.23 4.03
CA VAL A 101 11.21 -5.48 4.64
C VAL A 101 10.81 -6.47 3.54
N ILE A 102 10.06 -6.00 2.56
CA ILE A 102 9.63 -6.85 1.46
C ILE A 102 10.85 -7.36 0.70
N GLU A 103 11.78 -6.48 0.39
CA GLU A 103 12.96 -6.89 -0.35
C GLU A 103 13.81 -7.88 0.41
N ARG A 104 13.92 -7.71 1.71
CA ARG A 104 14.70 -8.66 2.51
C ARG A 104 14.05 -10.03 2.52
N GLN A 105 12.73 -10.09 2.61
CA GLN A 105 12.06 -11.36 2.60
C GLN A 105 12.24 -12.06 1.27
N LEU A 106 12.14 -11.31 0.17
CA LEU A 106 12.31 -11.89 -1.13
C LEU A 106 13.74 -12.39 -1.32
N ARG A 107 14.69 -11.65 -0.77
CA ARG A 107 16.07 -12.04 -0.89
C ARG A 107 16.36 -13.34 -0.13
N VAL A 108 15.80 -13.49 1.02
CA VAL A 108 15.98 -14.69 1.80
C VAL A 108 15.40 -15.89 1.07
N VAL A 109 14.24 -15.73 0.47
CA VAL A 109 13.59 -16.81 -0.24
C VAL A 109 14.31 -17.19 -1.54
N SER A 110 14.74 -16.21 -2.28
CA SER A 110 15.32 -16.49 -3.59
C SER A 110 16.83 -16.51 -3.60
N GLY A 111 17.41 -16.00 -2.59
CA GLY A 111 18.85 -15.88 -2.55
C GLY A 111 19.58 -17.06 -2.03
N MET A 112 18.95 -18.05 -1.81
CA MET A 112 19.55 -19.06 -1.21
C MET A 112 20.10 -19.80 -2.01
#